data_8c06735124811ac9f4029022bc499376
#
_entry.id   8c06735124811ac9f4029022bc499376
#
_cell.length_a   1.000
_cell.length_b   1.000
_cell.length_c   1.000
_cell.angle_alpha   90.00
_cell.angle_beta   90.00
_cell.angle_gamma   90.00
#
_symmetry.space_group_name_H-M   'P 1'
#
loop_
_entity.id
_entity.type
_entity.pdbx_description
1 polymer ?
#
loop_
_entity_poly.entity_id
_entity_poly.type
_entity_poly.pdbx_seq_one_letter_code
_entity_poly.pdbx_strand_id
1 'polypeptide(L)'
;MKKALFLLILIPLLVSCKKTVDIEAARNEILQAEKAFEKMVSEKGISAAFYFYADENAVIRRGNDSLIFGKENIKXYYDKNANPNASVKWTPDFIGISDCGTLGYTYGKYVYSIRDTSGKTTELKGVFHTVWKKQNKEWRYVWD
;
A
#
# COMPACT_ATOMS: atom_id res chain seq x y z
N MET A 1 -71.95 -9.33 -20.15
CA MET A 1 -71.19 -8.31 -19.39
C MET A 1 -69.82 -8.88 -19.03
N LYS A 2 -68.75 -8.47 -19.76
CA LYS A 2 -67.37 -8.98 -19.53
C LYS A 2 -66.68 -8.06 -18.53
N LYS A 3 -66.36 -8.62 -17.35
CA LYS A 3 -65.60 -7.87 -16.33
C LYS A 3 -64.12 -7.92 -16.69
N ALA A 4 -63.53 -6.75 -17.07
CA ALA A 4 -62.08 -6.65 -17.29
C ALA A 4 -61.37 -6.57 -15.94
N LEU A 5 -60.52 -7.57 -15.64
CA LEU A 5 -59.72 -7.62 -14.44
C LEU A 5 -58.41 -6.85 -14.72
N PHE A 6 -58.27 -5.67 -14.16
CA PHE A 6 -57.05 -4.82 -14.28
C PHE A 6 -56.03 -5.36 -13.28
N LEU A 7 -55.02 -6.07 -13.77
CA LEU A 7 -53.92 -6.55 -12.94
C LEU A 7 -52.91 -5.39 -12.75
N LEU A 8 -52.92 -4.81 -11.59
CA LEU A 8 -51.97 -3.73 -11.23
C LEU A 8 -50.62 -4.37 -10.92
N ILE A 9 -49.67 -4.29 -11.87
CA ILE A 9 -48.32 -4.80 -11.66
C ILE A 9 -47.53 -3.78 -10.86
N LEU A 10 -47.32 -4.09 -9.57
CA LEU A 10 -46.49 -3.27 -8.67
C LEU A 10 -45.01 -3.60 -8.99
N ILE A 11 -44.34 -2.73 -9.72
CA ILE A 11 -42.92 -2.86 -10.02
C ILE A 11 -42.13 -2.36 -8.78
N PRO A 12 -41.39 -3.23 -8.06
CA PRO A 12 -40.59 -2.76 -6.95
C PRO A 12 -39.44 -1.90 -7.50
N LEU A 13 -39.41 -0.65 -7.11
CA LEU A 13 -38.28 0.23 -7.34
C LEU A 13 -37.12 -0.22 -6.45
N LEU A 14 -36.19 -0.98 -7.06
CA LEU A 14 -34.94 -1.35 -6.39
C LEU A 14 -34.07 -0.10 -6.28
N VAL A 15 -34.22 0.62 -5.18
CA VAL A 15 -33.32 1.72 -4.85
C VAL A 15 -31.96 1.10 -4.47
N SER A 16 -31.08 0.99 -5.46
CA SER A 16 -29.70 0.59 -5.19
C SER A 16 -28.99 1.77 -4.49
N CYS A 17 -28.82 1.62 -3.20
CA CYS A 17 -28.00 2.55 -2.41
C CYS A 17 -26.52 2.30 -2.75
N LYS A 18 -26.00 2.99 -3.76
CA LYS A 18 -24.55 3.02 -4.00
C LYS A 18 -23.90 3.75 -2.83
N LYS A 19 -23.22 3.01 -1.99
CA LYS A 19 -22.43 3.61 -0.92
C LYS A 19 -21.37 4.51 -1.56
N THR A 20 -21.51 5.80 -1.35
CA THR A 20 -20.50 6.76 -1.84
C THR A 20 -19.19 6.49 -1.13
N VAL A 21 -18.15 6.26 -1.91
CA VAL A 21 -16.79 6.05 -1.38
C VAL A 21 -16.23 7.40 -0.95
N ASP A 22 -15.76 7.47 0.26
CA ASP A 22 -15.06 8.66 0.76
C ASP A 22 -13.59 8.56 0.32
N ILE A 23 -13.27 9.21 -0.79
CA ILE A 23 -11.94 9.21 -1.39
C ILE A 23 -10.92 9.90 -0.47
N GLU A 24 -11.32 10.97 0.22
CA GLU A 24 -10.42 11.67 1.14
C GLU A 24 -10.10 10.83 2.38
N ALA A 25 -11.09 10.10 2.89
CA ALA A 25 -10.84 9.14 3.97
C ALA A 25 -9.88 8.05 3.51
N ALA A 26 -10.07 7.49 2.31
CA ALA A 26 -9.17 6.46 1.76
C ALA A 26 -7.75 7.00 1.55
N ARG A 27 -7.62 8.24 1.08
CA ARG A 27 -6.33 8.92 0.92
C ARG A 27 -5.60 9.03 2.27
N ASN A 28 -6.34 9.47 3.29
CA ASN A 28 -5.78 9.60 4.65
C ASN A 28 -5.38 8.22 5.22
N GLU A 29 -6.17 7.18 4.98
CA GLU A 29 -5.81 5.82 5.40
C GLU A 29 -4.48 5.36 4.81
N ILE A 30 -4.24 5.61 3.51
CA ILE A 30 -2.95 5.28 2.89
C ILE A 30 -1.82 6.12 3.49
N LEU A 31 -2.05 7.40 3.74
CA LEU A 31 -1.04 8.25 4.39
C LEU A 31 -0.66 7.67 5.76
N GLN A 32 -1.64 7.21 6.55
CA GLN A 32 -1.37 6.58 7.84
C GLN A 32 -0.66 5.23 7.68
N ALA A 33 -1.00 4.45 6.65
CA ALA A 33 -0.31 3.19 6.36
C ALA A 33 1.17 3.44 6.01
N GLU A 34 1.46 4.46 5.17
CA GLU A 34 2.83 4.85 4.84
C GLU A 34 3.64 5.24 6.08
N LYS A 35 3.06 6.07 6.94
CA LYS A 35 3.72 6.51 8.18
C LYS A 35 3.96 5.32 9.13
N ALA A 36 2.99 4.45 9.27
CA ALA A 36 3.10 3.27 10.12
C ALA A 36 4.11 2.26 9.56
N PHE A 37 4.19 2.15 8.24
CA PHE A 37 5.18 1.33 7.56
C PHE A 37 6.61 1.86 7.82
N GLU A 38 6.84 3.15 7.58
CA GLU A 38 8.15 3.78 7.85
C GLU A 38 8.54 3.63 9.33
N LYS A 39 7.59 3.86 10.23
CA LYS A 39 7.81 3.69 11.66
C LYS A 39 8.19 2.24 11.98
N MET A 40 7.48 1.25 11.42
CA MET A 40 7.81 -0.17 11.64
C MET A 40 9.20 -0.51 11.11
N VAL A 41 9.63 0.07 9.96
CA VAL A 41 11.01 -0.11 9.47
C VAL A 41 12.01 0.36 10.51
N SER A 42 11.77 1.52 11.11
CA SER A 42 12.71 2.07 12.11
C SER A 42 12.72 1.29 13.43
N GLU A 43 11.58 0.70 13.83
CA GLU A 43 11.44 0.00 15.12
C GLU A 43 11.75 -1.49 15.04
N LYS A 44 11.40 -2.16 13.94
CA LYS A 44 11.47 -3.62 13.80
C LYS A 44 12.36 -4.08 12.66
N GLY A 45 12.90 -3.13 11.89
CA GLY A 45 13.76 -3.43 10.76
C GLY A 45 12.98 -3.61 9.46
N ILE A 46 13.71 -3.47 8.37
CA ILE A 46 13.14 -3.43 7.02
C ILE A 46 12.45 -4.76 6.65
N SER A 47 13.06 -5.89 7.01
CA SER A 47 12.52 -7.21 6.67
C SER A 47 11.15 -7.44 7.30
N ALA A 48 11.04 -7.18 8.60
CA ALA A 48 9.78 -7.36 9.33
C ALA A 48 8.68 -6.44 8.80
N ALA A 49 9.03 -5.19 8.51
CA ALA A 49 8.06 -4.20 8.05
C ALA A 49 7.57 -4.50 6.62
N PHE A 50 8.50 -4.81 5.72
CA PHE A 50 8.12 -5.19 4.35
C PHE A 50 7.27 -6.45 4.31
N TYR A 51 7.61 -7.43 5.15
CA TYR A 51 6.77 -8.64 5.30
C TYR A 51 5.36 -8.29 5.80
N PHE A 52 5.26 -7.46 6.84
CA PHE A 52 3.97 -7.12 7.44
C PHE A 52 3.03 -6.41 6.46
N TYR A 53 3.57 -5.43 5.70
CA TYR A 53 2.74 -4.62 4.81
C TYR A 53 2.52 -5.25 3.43
N ALA A 54 3.20 -6.34 3.08
CA ALA A 54 3.03 -7.01 1.79
C ALA A 54 1.70 -7.75 1.68
N ASP A 55 1.07 -7.66 0.51
CA ASP A 55 0.09 -8.66 0.05
C ASP A 55 0.79 -10.01 -0.14
N GLU A 56 0.07 -11.12 -0.05
CA GLU A 56 0.63 -12.46 -0.25
C GLU A 56 1.37 -12.59 -1.60
N ASN A 57 0.84 -11.94 -2.63
CA ASN A 57 1.38 -11.97 -3.99
C ASN A 57 2.11 -10.67 -4.36
N ALA A 58 2.53 -9.88 -3.39
CA ALA A 58 3.24 -8.62 -3.64
C ALA A 58 4.50 -8.84 -4.47
N VAL A 59 4.85 -7.82 -5.24
CA VAL A 59 6.09 -7.81 -6.03
C VAL A 59 6.88 -6.57 -5.62
N ILE A 60 8.19 -6.71 -5.44
CA ILE A 60 9.08 -5.56 -5.30
C ILE A 60 10.12 -5.58 -6.40
N ARG A 61 10.53 -4.38 -6.85
CA ARG A 61 11.63 -4.21 -7.80
C ARG A 61 12.85 -3.72 -7.03
N ARG A 62 13.97 -4.45 -7.13
CA ARG A 62 15.20 -4.08 -6.41
C ARG A 62 16.43 -4.34 -7.28
N GLY A 63 17.54 -3.71 -6.89
CA GLY A 63 18.83 -3.89 -7.55
C GLY A 63 18.77 -3.54 -9.03
N ASN A 64 19.32 -4.42 -9.88
CA ASN A 64 19.38 -4.24 -11.32
C ASN A 64 18.06 -4.71 -11.99
N ASP A 65 16.97 -4.06 -11.62
CA ASP A 65 15.62 -4.34 -12.12
C ASP A 65 15.13 -5.77 -11.83
N SER A 66 15.65 -6.38 -10.77
CA SER A 66 15.20 -7.70 -10.33
C SER A 66 13.82 -7.59 -9.70
N LEU A 67 12.91 -8.46 -10.11
CA LEU A 67 11.59 -8.58 -9.52
C LEU A 67 11.59 -9.73 -8.51
N ILE A 68 11.11 -9.45 -7.32
CA ILE A 68 10.99 -10.43 -6.24
C ILE A 68 9.50 -10.63 -5.99
N PHE A 69 9.02 -11.85 -6.19
CA PHE A 69 7.60 -12.18 -6.18
C PHE A 69 7.22 -12.90 -4.89
N GLY A 70 6.17 -12.41 -4.27
CA GLY A 70 5.57 -13.04 -3.10
C GLY A 70 6.21 -12.61 -1.78
N LYS A 71 5.37 -12.47 -0.80
CA LYS A 71 5.68 -11.96 0.53
C LYS A 71 6.86 -12.70 1.21
N GLU A 72 6.90 -14.03 1.08
CA GLU A 72 7.94 -14.84 1.71
C GLU A 72 9.32 -14.60 1.05
N ASN A 73 9.34 -14.49 -0.28
CA ASN A 73 10.58 -14.20 -1.00
C ASN A 73 11.07 -12.76 -0.74
N ILE A 74 10.14 -11.85 -0.54
CA ILE A 74 10.46 -10.47 -0.15
C ILE A 74 11.15 -10.46 1.22
N LYS A 75 10.63 -11.22 2.14
CA LYS A 75 11.27 -11.38 3.45
C LYS A 75 12.68 -11.96 3.31
N UNK A 76 12.80 -12.84 2.58
CA UNK A 76 13.87 -13.38 2.38
C UNK A 76 14.82 -12.59 1.80
N TYR A 77 14.56 -11.90 0.91
CA TYR A 77 15.48 -10.93 0.29
C TYR A 77 16.03 -9.94 1.33
N TYR A 78 15.17 -9.35 2.10
CA TYR A 78 15.61 -8.38 3.11
C TYR A 78 16.39 -9.02 4.26
N ASP A 79 16.09 -10.24 4.65
CA ASP A 79 16.87 -10.93 5.68
C ASP A 79 18.33 -11.11 5.24
N LYS A 80 18.57 -11.34 3.94
CA LYS A 80 19.91 -11.53 3.39
C LYS A 80 20.65 -10.22 3.13
N ASN A 81 19.91 -9.15 2.87
CA ASN A 81 20.50 -7.89 2.38
C ASN A 81 20.35 -6.73 3.36
N ALA A 82 19.72 -6.93 4.51
CA ALA A 82 19.56 -5.86 5.50
C ALA A 82 20.92 -5.45 6.09
N ASN A 83 21.12 -4.16 6.17
CA ASN A 83 22.28 -3.58 6.82
C ASN A 83 21.83 -3.01 8.18
N PRO A 84 22.33 -3.55 9.30
CA PRO A 84 21.92 -3.06 10.62
C PRO A 84 22.32 -1.61 10.91
N ASN A 85 23.28 -1.09 10.16
CA ASN A 85 23.74 0.31 10.29
C ASN A 85 23.00 1.25 9.33
N ALA A 86 21.98 0.74 8.61
CA ALA A 86 21.22 1.55 7.69
C ALA A 86 19.87 1.96 8.27
N SER A 87 19.39 3.10 7.83
CA SER A 87 18.02 3.55 8.06
C SER A 87 17.44 4.07 6.76
N VAL A 88 16.13 4.00 6.63
CA VAL A 88 15.45 4.59 5.49
C VAL A 88 14.26 5.40 5.98
N LYS A 89 14.10 6.57 5.39
CA LYS A 89 12.98 7.46 5.66
C LYS A 89 12.34 7.88 4.34
N TRP A 90 11.03 7.99 4.34
CA TRP A 90 10.30 8.44 3.16
C TRP A 90 8.99 9.12 3.56
N THR A 91 8.50 9.93 2.65
CA THR A 91 7.18 10.56 2.79
C THR A 91 6.59 10.67 1.39
N PRO A 92 5.33 10.28 1.19
CA PRO A 92 4.72 10.45 -0.12
C PRO A 92 4.51 11.93 -0.46
N ASP A 93 4.92 12.31 -1.67
CA ASP A 93 4.61 13.62 -2.24
C ASP A 93 3.20 13.61 -2.85
N PHE A 94 2.69 12.42 -3.18
CA PHE A 94 1.39 12.25 -3.82
C PHE A 94 0.75 10.92 -3.43
N ILE A 95 -0.58 10.95 -3.29
CA ILE A 95 -1.41 9.75 -3.03
C ILE A 95 -2.60 9.79 -4.00
N GLY A 96 -2.68 8.82 -4.90
CA GLY A 96 -3.82 8.62 -5.80
C GLY A 96 -4.71 7.49 -5.30
N ILE A 97 -6.02 7.63 -5.49
CA ILE A 97 -7.02 6.63 -5.06
C ILE A 97 -7.96 6.35 -6.24
N SER A 98 -8.28 5.07 -6.45
CA SER A 98 -9.29 4.64 -7.41
C SER A 98 -10.70 5.07 -6.97
N ASP A 99 -11.62 5.19 -7.91
CA ASP A 99 -13.01 5.58 -7.64
C ASP A 99 -13.72 4.63 -6.67
N CYS A 100 -13.31 3.37 -6.62
CA CYS A 100 -13.88 2.40 -5.68
C CYS A 100 -13.25 2.45 -4.27
N GLY A 101 -12.20 3.27 -4.06
CA GLY A 101 -11.58 3.46 -2.76
C GLY A 101 -10.80 2.25 -2.23
N THR A 102 -10.49 1.26 -3.09
CA THR A 102 -9.84 0.02 -2.64
C THR A 102 -8.48 -0.23 -3.27
N LEU A 103 -8.09 0.63 -4.21
CA LEU A 103 -6.76 0.63 -4.80
C LEU A 103 -6.22 2.05 -4.75
N GLY A 104 -4.94 2.19 -4.44
CA GLY A 104 -4.28 3.48 -4.47
C GLY A 104 -2.82 3.33 -4.80
N TYR A 105 -2.17 4.43 -5.03
CA TYR A 105 -0.73 4.44 -5.25
C TYR A 105 -0.12 5.69 -4.62
N THR A 106 1.13 5.56 -4.25
CA THR A 106 1.92 6.65 -3.68
C THR A 106 3.22 6.77 -4.45
N TYR A 107 3.77 7.97 -4.49
CA TYR A 107 5.15 8.18 -4.85
C TYR A 107 5.71 9.36 -4.07
N GLY A 108 7.01 9.38 -3.93
CA GLY A 108 7.70 10.44 -3.22
C GLY A 108 9.19 10.17 -3.18
N LYS A 109 9.85 10.83 -2.25
CA LYS A 109 11.29 10.72 -2.10
C LYS A 109 11.65 9.90 -0.88
N TYR A 110 12.75 9.16 -0.97
CA TYR A 110 13.32 8.48 0.19
C TYR A 110 14.77 8.91 0.40
N VAL A 111 15.21 8.79 1.64
CA VAL A 111 16.61 8.94 2.03
C VAL A 111 17.02 7.63 2.72
N TYR A 112 18.00 6.96 2.14
CA TYR A 112 18.62 5.76 2.71
C TYR A 112 19.97 6.18 3.27
N SER A 113 20.17 6.04 4.56
CA SER A 113 21.36 6.48 5.27
C SER A 113 22.11 5.28 5.83
N ILE A 114 23.42 5.25 5.64
CA ILE A 114 24.29 4.20 6.20
C ILE A 114 25.32 4.89 7.11
N ARG A 115 25.41 4.41 8.34
CA ARG A 115 26.42 4.90 9.29
C ARG A 115 27.58 3.90 9.37
N ASP A 116 28.78 4.35 9.09
CA ASP A 116 29.97 3.50 9.15
C ASP A 116 30.52 3.41 10.59
N THR A 117 31.54 2.58 10.76
CA THR A 117 32.18 2.35 12.07
C THR A 117 32.91 3.57 12.63
N SER A 118 33.23 4.56 11.78
CA SER A 118 33.82 5.83 12.23
C SER A 118 32.77 6.84 12.67
N GLY A 119 31.46 6.50 12.49
CA GLY A 119 30.36 7.38 12.81
C GLY A 119 29.93 8.30 11.65
N LYS A 120 30.60 8.22 10.50
CA LYS A 120 30.24 9.03 9.32
C LYS A 120 29.00 8.44 8.66
N THR A 121 28.06 9.31 8.30
CA THR A 121 26.83 8.93 7.60
C THR A 121 26.93 9.25 6.12
N THR A 122 26.61 8.29 5.28
CA THR A 122 26.47 8.44 3.83
C THR A 122 25.00 8.30 3.47
N GLU A 123 24.49 9.21 2.65
CA GLU A 123 23.08 9.21 2.22
C GLU A 123 22.95 8.92 0.73
N LEU A 124 22.00 8.07 0.41
CA LEU A 124 21.52 7.82 -0.95
C LEU A 124 20.07 8.29 -1.02
N LYS A 125 19.72 9.05 -2.04
CA LYS A 125 18.38 9.59 -2.21
C LYS A 125 17.78 9.08 -3.51
N GLY A 126 16.49 8.84 -3.49
CA GLY A 126 15.79 8.36 -4.67
C GLY A 126 14.29 8.61 -4.59
N VAL A 127 13.60 8.03 -5.55
CA VAL A 127 12.13 8.08 -5.64
C VAL A 127 11.58 6.69 -5.36
N PHE A 128 10.53 6.62 -4.56
CA PHE A 128 9.76 5.39 -4.37
C PHE A 128 8.42 5.49 -5.07
N HIS A 129 7.84 4.35 -5.35
CA HIS A 129 6.49 4.24 -5.90
C HIS A 129 5.86 2.95 -5.37
N THR A 130 4.77 3.06 -4.64
CA THR A 130 4.10 1.91 -4.01
C THR A 130 2.65 1.86 -4.49
N VAL A 131 2.17 0.66 -4.83
CA VAL A 131 0.76 0.42 -5.13
C VAL A 131 0.12 -0.32 -3.96
N TRP A 132 -0.96 0.25 -3.44
CA TRP A 132 -1.68 -0.21 -2.27
C TRP A 132 -3.04 -0.78 -2.65
N LYS A 133 -3.41 -1.88 -2.00
CA LYS A 133 -4.72 -2.53 -2.16
C LYS A 133 -5.35 -2.73 -0.80
N LYS A 134 -6.62 -2.35 -0.68
CA LYS A 134 -7.37 -2.51 0.58
C LYS A 134 -8.01 -3.90 0.63
N GLN A 135 -7.69 -4.65 1.67
CA GLN A 135 -8.17 -6.01 1.88
C GLN A 135 -8.58 -6.16 3.35
N ASN A 136 -9.80 -6.60 3.61
CA ASN A 136 -10.29 -6.80 4.98
C ASN A 136 -10.10 -5.55 5.85
N LYS A 137 -10.33 -4.38 5.28
CA LYS A 137 -10.18 -3.04 5.91
C LYS A 137 -8.74 -2.62 6.16
N GLU A 138 -7.74 -3.40 5.71
CA GLU A 138 -6.32 -3.07 5.86
C GLU A 138 -5.69 -2.78 4.50
N TRP A 139 -4.74 -1.84 4.47
CA TRP A 139 -3.98 -1.53 3.28
C TRP A 139 -2.71 -2.40 3.25
N ARG A 140 -2.51 -3.11 2.15
CA ARG A 140 -1.32 -3.90 1.86
C ARG A 140 -0.73 -3.46 0.53
N TYR A 141 0.59 -3.35 0.43
CA TYR A 141 1.17 -3.04 -0.87
C TYR A 141 1.16 -4.31 -1.74
N VAL A 142 0.91 -4.11 -3.03
CA VAL A 142 0.96 -5.15 -4.05
C VAL A 142 2.15 -4.96 -4.98
N TRP A 143 2.73 -3.75 -4.97
CA TRP A 143 3.94 -3.40 -5.72
C TRP A 143 4.72 -2.34 -4.95
N ASP A 144 6.08 -2.46 -4.97
CA ASP A 144 6.98 -1.45 -4.40
C ASP A 144 8.35 -1.45 -5.10
#